data_e19e509e704c81b0ffabe6cf1e0d265d
#
_entry.id   e19e509e704c81b0ffabe6cf1e0d265d
#
_cell.length_a   1.000
_cell.length_b   1.000
_cell.length_c   1.000
_cell.angle_alpha   90.00
_cell.angle_beta   90.00
_cell.angle_gamma   90.00
#
_symmetry.space_group_name_H-M   'P 1'
#
loop_
_entity.id
_entity.type
_entity.pdbx_description
1 polymer ?
#
loop_
_entity_poly.entity_id
_entity_poly.type
_entity_poly.pdbx_seq_one_letter_code
_entity_poly.pdbx_strand_id
1 'polypeptide(L)'
;MSNINREDYRYLLDKQDIKVKNYPLESVVQLQIIKFLRAKNFVCGKIKTKPLILNGKFIRDKYLMVGTPDLIVFTPIKMYFIECKSAKGYLQPDQKFFQELCTKAGVTYIIARNISDVECIK
;
A
#
# COMPACT_ATOMS: atom_id res chain seq x y z
N MET A 1 -6.39 -16.71 12.20
CA MET A 1 -6.96 -16.05 11.02
C MET A 1 -7.47 -14.67 11.39
N SER A 2 -7.10 -13.67 10.60
CA SER A 2 -7.57 -12.31 10.83
C SER A 2 -9.05 -12.22 10.51
N ASN A 3 -9.86 -11.73 11.46
CA ASN A 3 -11.25 -11.47 11.20
C ASN A 3 -11.39 -10.08 10.60
N ILE A 4 -12.21 -9.99 9.56
CA ILE A 4 -12.58 -8.69 8.99
C ILE A 4 -13.49 -8.02 10.02
N ASN A 5 -13.08 -6.86 10.55
CA ASN A 5 -13.94 -6.14 11.46
C ASN A 5 -15.06 -5.43 10.69
N ARG A 6 -16.06 -4.90 11.42
CA ARG A 6 -17.25 -4.28 10.81
C ARG A 6 -16.88 -3.11 9.90
N GLU A 7 -15.92 -2.29 10.29
CA GLU A 7 -15.52 -1.11 9.53
C GLU A 7 -14.82 -1.51 8.24
N ASP A 8 -13.93 -2.49 8.29
CA ASP A 8 -13.22 -2.99 7.11
C ASP A 8 -14.19 -3.62 6.12
N TYR A 9 -15.16 -4.38 6.62
CA TYR A 9 -16.17 -5.01 5.78
C TYR A 9 -17.02 -3.95 5.06
N ARG A 10 -17.46 -2.94 5.80
CA ARG A 10 -18.22 -1.83 5.24
C ARG A 10 -17.40 -1.10 4.17
N TYR A 11 -16.14 -0.85 4.45
CA TYR A 11 -15.25 -0.20 3.51
C TYR A 11 -15.14 -0.99 2.20
N LEU A 12 -14.99 -2.30 2.28
CA LEU A 12 -14.94 -3.15 1.09
C LEU A 12 -16.24 -3.10 0.30
N LEU A 13 -17.38 -3.14 0.97
CA LEU A 13 -18.69 -3.06 0.31
C LEU A 13 -18.86 -1.72 -0.41
N ASP A 14 -18.54 -0.62 0.27
CA ASP A 14 -18.67 0.71 -0.30
C ASP A 14 -17.79 0.84 -1.55
N LYS A 15 -16.59 0.31 -1.52
CA LYS A 15 -15.68 0.36 -2.66
C LYS A 15 -16.14 -0.51 -3.81
N GLN A 16 -16.77 -1.64 -3.53
CA GLN A 16 -17.35 -2.50 -4.56
C GLN A 16 -18.53 -1.82 -5.24
N ASP A 17 -19.36 -1.12 -4.47
CA ASP A 17 -20.53 -0.42 -5.00
C ASP A 17 -20.13 0.72 -5.95
N ILE A 18 -19.00 1.35 -5.71
CA ILE A 18 -18.47 2.42 -6.56
C ILE A 18 -17.76 1.86 -7.79
N LYS A 19 -17.38 0.60 -7.74
CA LYS A 19 -16.61 -0.03 -8.78
C LYS A 19 -17.40 -0.13 -10.08
N VAL A 20 -16.90 0.53 -11.12
CA VAL A 20 -17.55 0.55 -12.44
C VAL A 20 -16.95 -0.49 -13.37
N LYS A 21 -15.76 -1.01 -13.07
CA LYS A 21 -15.02 -1.91 -13.95
C LYS A 21 -14.82 -3.28 -13.29
N ASN A 22 -14.42 -4.25 -14.11
CA ASN A 22 -14.30 -5.65 -13.70
C ASN A 22 -13.10 -5.96 -12.79
N TYR A 23 -12.33 -4.96 -12.36
CA TYR A 23 -11.20 -5.13 -11.46
C TYR A 23 -11.30 -4.17 -10.29
N PRO A 24 -10.76 -4.56 -9.12
CA PRO A 24 -10.90 -3.75 -7.92
C PRO A 24 -10.11 -2.45 -8.00
N LEU A 25 -10.60 -1.43 -7.28
CA LEU A 25 -9.86 -0.20 -7.09
C LEU A 25 -8.61 -0.45 -6.25
N GLU A 26 -7.60 0.41 -6.40
CA GLU A 26 -6.36 0.33 -5.61
C GLU A 26 -6.61 0.26 -4.12
N SER A 27 -7.56 1.06 -3.63
CA SER A 27 -7.91 1.09 -2.21
C SER A 27 -8.45 -0.26 -1.71
N VAL A 28 -9.17 -0.98 -2.55
CA VAL A 28 -9.65 -2.33 -2.23
C VAL A 28 -8.48 -3.31 -2.20
N VAL A 29 -7.58 -3.21 -3.17
CA VAL A 29 -6.36 -4.03 -3.22
C VAL A 29 -5.54 -3.82 -1.94
N GLN A 30 -5.33 -2.57 -1.52
CA GLN A 30 -4.62 -2.25 -0.28
C GLN A 30 -5.22 -2.97 0.91
N LEU A 31 -6.54 -2.86 1.07
CA LEU A 31 -7.21 -3.44 2.22
C LEU A 31 -7.12 -4.97 2.22
N GLN A 32 -7.30 -5.59 1.07
CA GLN A 32 -7.18 -7.05 0.94
C GLN A 32 -5.77 -7.52 1.33
N ILE A 33 -4.75 -6.81 0.89
CA ILE A 33 -3.36 -7.15 1.20
C ILE A 33 -3.05 -6.97 2.68
N ILE A 34 -3.50 -5.87 3.29
CA ILE A 34 -3.31 -5.65 4.73
C ILE A 34 -3.95 -6.79 5.52
N LYS A 35 -5.18 -7.15 5.17
CA LYS A 35 -5.89 -8.24 5.85
C LYS A 35 -5.15 -9.56 5.72
N PHE A 36 -4.70 -9.87 4.52
CA PHE A 36 -3.98 -11.11 4.24
C PHE A 36 -2.69 -11.20 5.06
N LEU A 37 -1.90 -10.14 5.08
CA LEU A 37 -0.61 -10.15 5.77
C LEU A 37 -0.77 -10.12 7.30
N ARG A 38 -1.76 -9.39 7.80
CA ARG A 38 -2.06 -9.41 9.25
C ARG A 38 -2.57 -10.77 9.69
N ALA A 39 -3.28 -11.49 8.84
CA ALA A 39 -3.71 -12.86 9.13
C ALA A 39 -2.53 -13.81 9.34
N LYS A 40 -1.38 -13.50 8.73
CA LYS A 40 -0.13 -14.23 8.93
C LYS A 40 0.66 -13.72 10.14
N ASN A 41 0.11 -12.84 10.94
CA ASN A 41 0.74 -12.23 12.11
C ASN A 41 1.92 -11.31 11.75
N PHE A 42 1.96 -10.79 10.54
CA PHE A 42 2.94 -9.77 10.18
C PHE A 42 2.42 -8.38 10.57
N VAL A 43 3.34 -7.47 10.83
CA VAL A 43 3.01 -6.07 11.09
C VAL A 43 2.88 -5.37 9.74
N CYS A 44 1.68 -4.96 9.39
CA CYS A 44 1.40 -4.34 8.10
C CYS A 44 0.44 -3.18 8.25
N GLY A 45 0.74 -2.07 7.57
CA GLY A 45 -0.13 -0.91 7.59
C GLY A 45 0.26 0.11 6.54
N LYS A 46 -0.56 1.16 6.47
CA LYS A 46 -0.35 2.28 5.55
C LYS A 46 0.67 3.25 6.10
N ILE A 47 1.51 3.81 5.22
CA ILE A 47 2.54 4.78 5.62
C ILE A 47 2.39 6.13 4.92
N LYS A 48 1.35 6.32 4.11
CA LYS A 48 1.14 7.61 3.45
C LYS A 48 0.74 8.68 4.46
N THR A 49 1.48 9.80 4.43
CA THR A 49 1.19 10.96 5.26
C THR A 49 0.27 11.91 4.52
N LYS A 50 -0.58 12.61 5.28
CA LYS A 50 -1.41 13.68 4.71
C LYS A 50 -0.56 14.94 4.56
N PRO A 51 -0.76 15.72 3.48
CA PRO A 51 -0.08 17.00 3.35
C PRO A 51 -0.49 17.94 4.49
N LEU A 52 0.49 18.71 4.97
CA LEU A 52 0.21 19.74 5.95
C LEU A 52 -0.39 20.95 5.26
N ILE A 53 -1.51 21.47 5.81
CA ILE A 53 -2.17 22.66 5.29
C ILE A 53 -2.12 23.72 6.39
N LEU A 54 -1.47 24.84 6.09
CA LEU A 54 -1.44 26.02 6.97
C LEU A 54 -1.96 27.23 6.20
N ASN A 55 -2.93 27.93 6.79
CA ASN A 55 -3.52 29.12 6.19
C ASN A 55 -4.03 28.89 4.76
N GLY A 56 -4.63 27.72 4.51
CA GLY A 56 -5.15 27.36 3.21
C GLY A 56 -4.10 26.99 2.16
N LYS A 57 -2.83 26.91 2.55
CA LYS A 57 -1.73 26.55 1.64
C LYS A 57 -1.14 25.20 2.00
N PHE A 58 -0.80 24.42 0.99
CA PHE A 58 -0.04 23.19 1.17
C PHE A 58 1.40 23.54 1.51
N ILE A 59 1.88 22.98 2.63
CA ILE A 59 3.28 23.13 3.01
C ILE A 59 3.97 21.81 2.75
N ARG A 60 4.99 21.85 1.88
CA ARG A 60 5.79 20.69 1.54
C ARG A 60 7.05 20.70 2.39
N ASP A 61 7.21 19.65 3.19
CA ASP A 61 8.46 19.43 3.91
C ASP A 61 9.51 18.93 2.94
N LYS A 62 10.62 19.66 2.82
CA LYS A 62 11.69 19.31 1.88
C LYS A 62 12.40 17.99 2.23
N TYR A 63 12.21 17.51 3.45
CA TYR A 63 12.80 16.24 3.89
C TYR A 63 11.88 15.04 3.73
N LEU A 64 10.64 15.26 3.31
CA LEU A 64 9.76 14.15 3.02
C LEU A 64 10.23 13.41 1.76
N MET A 65 10.25 12.10 1.84
CA MET A 65 10.56 11.27 0.68
C MET A 65 9.39 11.27 -0.29
N VAL A 66 9.66 11.54 -1.55
CA VAL A 66 8.63 11.48 -2.60
C VAL A 66 8.45 10.05 -3.09
N GLY A 67 7.23 9.74 -3.53
CA GLY A 67 6.93 8.43 -4.10
C GLY A 67 6.89 7.31 -3.10
N THR A 68 6.71 7.62 -1.79
CA THR A 68 6.60 6.58 -0.77
C THR A 68 5.50 5.59 -1.11
N PRO A 69 5.72 4.28 -0.88
CA PRO A 69 4.73 3.26 -1.19
C PRO A 69 3.53 3.32 -0.25
N ASP A 70 2.49 2.59 -0.61
CA ASP A 70 1.24 2.58 0.16
C ASP A 70 1.38 1.89 1.51
N LEU A 71 2.14 0.80 1.54
CA LEU A 71 2.20 -0.09 2.71
C LEU A 71 3.62 -0.41 3.09
N ILE A 72 3.80 -0.70 4.37
CA ILE A 72 5.03 -1.29 4.91
C ILE A 72 4.67 -2.57 5.65
N VAL A 73 5.55 -3.56 5.56
CA VAL A 73 5.39 -4.85 6.24
C VAL A 73 6.68 -5.19 6.97
N PHE A 74 6.52 -5.57 8.24
CA PHE A 74 7.62 -6.12 9.02
C PHE A 74 7.36 -7.60 9.30
N THR A 75 8.34 -8.43 9.02
CA THR A 75 8.33 -9.84 9.39
C THR A 75 9.53 -10.13 10.27
N PRO A 76 9.60 -11.31 10.92
CA PRO A 76 10.81 -11.66 11.66
C PRO A 76 12.09 -11.67 10.83
N ILE A 77 11.98 -11.82 9.51
CA ILE A 77 13.13 -11.92 8.62
C ILE A 77 13.56 -10.55 8.10
N LYS A 78 12.62 -9.74 7.63
CA LYS A 78 12.94 -8.42 7.05
C LYS A 78 11.70 -7.57 6.86
N MET A 79 11.91 -6.32 6.43
CA MET A 79 10.83 -5.43 6.04
C MET A 79 10.65 -5.42 4.52
N TYR A 80 9.44 -5.07 4.10
CA TYR A 80 9.08 -4.90 2.70
C TYR A 80 8.28 -3.62 2.54
N PHE A 81 8.49 -2.95 1.42
CA PHE A 81 7.58 -1.90 0.96
C PHE A 81 6.66 -2.47 -0.10
N ILE A 82 5.39 -2.09 -0.06
CA ILE A 82 4.40 -2.54 -1.02
C ILE A 82 3.69 -1.35 -1.63
N GLU A 83 3.77 -1.23 -2.94
CA GLU A 83 2.98 -0.28 -3.72
C GLU A 83 1.81 -1.03 -4.34
N CYS A 84 0.58 -0.64 -4.01
CA CYS A 84 -0.62 -1.29 -4.53
C CYS A 84 -1.07 -0.60 -5.81
N LYS A 85 -1.39 -1.40 -6.81
CA LYS A 85 -1.87 -0.89 -8.10
C LYS A 85 -3.09 -1.69 -8.55
N SER A 86 -3.98 -1.04 -9.31
CA SER A 86 -5.02 -1.75 -10.03
C SER A 86 -4.39 -2.59 -11.15
N ALA A 87 -5.20 -3.47 -11.76
CA ALA A 87 -4.70 -4.38 -12.81
C ALA A 87 -4.04 -3.64 -13.98
N LYS A 88 -4.49 -2.42 -14.27
CA LYS A 88 -3.96 -1.61 -15.37
C LYS A 88 -3.09 -0.44 -14.90
N GLY A 89 -2.89 -0.28 -13.60
CA GLY A 89 -2.08 0.79 -13.07
C GLY A 89 -0.59 0.51 -13.24
N TYR A 90 0.21 1.56 -13.27
CA TYR A 90 1.66 1.47 -13.31
C TYR A 90 2.29 2.53 -12.44
N LEU A 91 3.58 2.36 -12.12
CA LEU A 91 4.28 3.28 -11.25
C LEU A 91 4.41 4.66 -11.90
N GLN A 92 4.15 5.69 -11.11
CA GLN A 92 4.45 7.05 -11.47
C GLN A 92 5.97 7.32 -11.34
N PRO A 93 6.50 8.38 -11.97
CA PRO A 93 7.95 8.66 -11.92
C PRO A 93 8.52 8.72 -10.51
N ASP A 94 7.83 9.37 -9.57
CA ASP A 94 8.28 9.45 -8.17
C ASP A 94 8.35 8.08 -7.52
N GLN A 95 7.39 7.22 -7.82
CA GLN A 95 7.34 5.86 -7.29
C GLN A 95 8.47 5.00 -7.85
N LYS A 96 8.78 5.18 -9.13
CA LYS A 96 9.93 4.50 -9.75
C LYS A 96 11.25 4.92 -9.11
N PHE A 97 11.38 6.21 -8.81
CA PHE A 97 12.56 6.73 -8.13
C PHE A 97 12.70 6.11 -6.74
N PHE A 98 11.62 6.04 -5.98
CA PHE A 98 11.63 5.39 -4.67
C PHE A 98 12.03 3.92 -4.78
N GLN A 99 11.49 3.21 -5.76
CA GLN A 99 11.84 1.81 -6.02
C GLN A 99 13.34 1.65 -6.27
N GLU A 100 13.94 2.55 -7.05
CA GLU A 100 15.38 2.54 -7.32
C GLU A 100 16.19 2.75 -6.05
N LEU A 101 15.74 3.67 -5.18
CA LEU A 101 16.40 3.88 -3.89
C LEU A 101 16.35 2.61 -3.03
N CYS A 102 15.22 1.91 -3.02
CA CYS A 102 15.09 0.65 -2.29
C CYS A 102 16.06 -0.40 -2.83
N THR A 103 16.17 -0.51 -4.15
CA THR A 103 17.09 -1.45 -4.78
C THR A 103 18.54 -1.17 -4.35
N LYS A 104 18.93 0.09 -4.36
CA LYS A 104 20.27 0.48 -3.92
C LYS A 104 20.53 0.18 -2.45
N ALA A 105 19.52 0.36 -1.62
CA ALA A 105 19.63 0.15 -0.18
C ALA A 105 19.45 -1.31 0.24
N GLY A 106 19.13 -2.20 -0.70
CA GLY A 106 18.88 -3.60 -0.39
C GLY A 106 17.52 -3.85 0.27
N VAL A 107 16.58 -2.94 0.12
CA VAL A 107 15.22 -3.06 0.67
C VAL A 107 14.30 -3.64 -0.39
N THR A 108 13.52 -4.64 -0.01
CA THR A 108 12.59 -5.29 -0.94
C THR A 108 11.36 -4.41 -1.17
N TYR A 109 11.06 -4.17 -2.43
CA TYR A 109 9.93 -3.37 -2.89
C TYR A 109 9.05 -4.25 -3.78
N ILE A 110 7.77 -4.33 -3.48
CA ILE A 110 6.82 -5.17 -4.21
C ILE A 110 5.74 -4.28 -4.81
N ILE A 111 5.44 -4.50 -6.09
CA ILE A 111 4.25 -3.93 -6.73
C ILE A 111 3.17 -5.01 -6.64
N ALA A 112 2.09 -4.71 -5.92
CA ALA A 112 1.04 -5.69 -5.65
C ALA A 112 -0.27 -5.28 -6.32
N ARG A 113 -0.78 -6.16 -7.15
CA ARG A 113 -2.06 -5.98 -7.84
C ARG A 113 -3.14 -6.90 -7.26
N ASN A 114 -2.71 -7.91 -6.52
CA ASN A 114 -3.58 -8.89 -5.87
C ASN A 114 -2.82 -9.61 -4.77
N ILE A 115 -3.51 -10.49 -4.04
CA ILE A 115 -2.91 -11.23 -2.94
C ILE A 115 -1.76 -12.13 -3.39
N SER A 116 -1.85 -12.70 -4.59
CA SER A 116 -0.80 -13.60 -5.06
C SER A 116 0.57 -12.93 -5.17
N ASP A 117 0.60 -11.61 -5.37
CA ASP A 117 1.84 -10.86 -5.46
C ASP A 117 2.57 -10.72 -4.12
N VAL A 118 1.90 -10.98 -3.01
CA VAL A 118 2.48 -10.86 -1.67
C VAL A 118 2.57 -12.20 -0.92
N GLU A 119 2.19 -13.29 -1.56
CA GLU A 119 2.29 -14.62 -0.95
C GLU A 119 3.74 -15.03 -0.68
N CYS A 120 4.70 -14.44 -1.40
CA CYS A 120 6.13 -14.70 -1.21
C CYS A 120 6.70 -14.09 0.07
N ILE A 121 5.97 -13.21 0.74
CA ILE A 121 6.45 -12.55 1.97
C ILE A 121 6.52 -13.55 3.10
N LYS A 122 7.69 -13.59 3.74
CA LYS A 122 7.99 -14.53 4.84
C LYS A 122 8.45 -13.79 6.08
#